data_96ea9745d8934094c398bce6e3ea0b34
#
_entry.id   96ea9745d8934094c398bce6e3ea0b34
#
_cell.length_a   1.000
_cell.length_b   1.000
_cell.length_c   1.000
_cell.angle_alpha   90.00
_cell.angle_beta   90.00
_cell.angle_gamma   90.00
#
_symmetry.space_group_name_H-M   'P 1'
#
loop_
_entity.id
_entity.type
_entity.pdbx_description
1 polymer ?
#
loop_
_entity_poly.entity_id
_entity_poly.type
_entity_poly.pdbx_seq_one_letter_code
_entity_poly.pdbx_strand_id
1 'polypeptide(L)'
;MQTHHWPAQQRVHAGVGALAALPKELDAFGWQRPLLITTNSLIRSGMAERVRALLGDRCAGMVADIPAHSPLESVARLVAKFGETRADGVVALGGGSVIDATKGMLVALGAGLQASDITGKALTGASGGGTSAWGTDFSRPRMIAVPTTLSAAEFTSFGGVTDTAAGRKLMVGHPLAVPVVVIQDPSCTLDTPAELLLSTGARSVDHSVEGFCAPNASPISDATAIEAARRMWSALPRMHADPTDLAARSDAQAAAWLSIQGRSGGVSHGASHGIGYLLGGGFNVPHGLTSCVMLPAVLRCDGR
;
A
#
# COMPACT_ATOMS: atom_id res chain seq x y z
N MET A 1 -29.95 3.17 2.33
CA MET A 1 -29.21 1.93 2.65
C MET A 1 -27.76 2.19 2.35
N GLN A 2 -26.87 2.07 3.31
CA GLN A 2 -25.42 2.14 3.11
C GLN A 2 -24.85 0.73 2.97
N THR A 3 -23.99 0.49 1.98
CA THR A 3 -23.29 -0.77 1.81
C THR A 3 -21.82 -0.57 2.14
N HIS A 4 -21.28 -1.37 3.06
CA HIS A 4 -19.88 -1.38 3.42
C HIS A 4 -19.19 -2.59 2.80
N HIS A 5 -18.07 -2.37 2.16
CA HIS A 5 -17.23 -3.43 1.58
C HIS A 5 -16.02 -3.66 2.48
N TRP A 6 -15.76 -4.92 2.82
CA TRP A 6 -14.54 -5.29 3.54
C TRP A 6 -13.53 -5.88 2.54
N PRO A 7 -12.26 -5.47 2.59
CA PRO A 7 -11.24 -6.08 1.73
C PRO A 7 -11.09 -7.57 2.04
N ALA A 8 -10.74 -8.36 1.01
CA ALA A 8 -10.48 -9.80 1.15
C ALA A 8 -9.14 -10.10 1.85
N GLN A 9 -8.82 -9.34 2.88
CA GLN A 9 -7.65 -9.49 3.73
C GLN A 9 -7.94 -10.54 4.81
N GLN A 10 -7.02 -11.47 5.01
CA GLN A 10 -7.26 -12.58 5.93
C GLN A 10 -6.63 -12.37 7.30
N ARG A 11 -5.41 -11.86 7.34
CA ARG A 11 -4.64 -11.72 8.58
C ARG A 11 -3.77 -10.46 8.58
N VAL A 12 -3.63 -9.88 9.77
CA VAL A 12 -2.65 -8.82 10.04
C VAL A 12 -1.83 -9.26 11.25
N HIS A 13 -0.52 -9.42 11.05
CA HIS A 13 0.43 -9.60 12.14
C HIS A 13 0.99 -8.24 12.50
N ALA A 14 0.84 -7.81 13.74
CA ALA A 14 1.25 -6.48 14.17
C ALA A 14 2.09 -6.53 15.45
N GLY A 15 3.15 -5.75 15.50
CA GLY A 15 4.04 -5.61 16.66
C GLY A 15 5.47 -5.99 16.37
N VAL A 16 6.33 -5.74 17.35
CA VAL A 16 7.77 -6.04 17.27
C VAL A 16 7.99 -7.55 17.07
N GLY A 17 8.75 -7.91 16.04
CA GLY A 17 9.02 -9.30 15.69
C GLY A 17 7.95 -9.97 14.84
N ALA A 18 6.90 -9.26 14.43
CA ALA A 18 5.83 -9.80 13.58
C ALA A 18 6.36 -10.39 12.25
N LEU A 19 7.51 -9.90 11.76
CA LEU A 19 8.16 -10.41 10.55
C LEU A 19 8.47 -11.93 10.63
N ALA A 20 8.66 -12.47 11.83
CA ALA A 20 8.87 -13.90 12.04
C ALA A 20 7.67 -14.78 11.63
N ALA A 21 6.49 -14.20 11.42
CA ALA A 21 5.31 -14.92 10.93
C ALA A 21 5.41 -15.28 9.43
N LEU A 22 6.30 -14.63 8.66
CA LEU A 22 6.36 -14.79 7.20
C LEU A 22 6.52 -16.26 6.75
N PRO A 23 7.43 -17.09 7.27
CA PRO A 23 7.54 -18.48 6.84
C PRO A 23 6.25 -19.28 7.05
N LYS A 24 5.59 -19.08 8.20
CA LYS A 24 4.32 -19.75 8.52
C LYS A 24 3.20 -19.35 7.55
N GLU A 25 3.18 -18.09 7.13
CA GLU A 25 2.21 -17.62 6.13
C GLU A 25 2.45 -18.23 4.75
N LEU A 26 3.70 -18.39 4.35
CA LEU A 26 4.03 -19.10 3.10
C LEU A 26 3.54 -20.55 3.15
N ASP A 27 3.73 -21.24 4.30
CA ASP A 27 3.25 -22.61 4.50
C ASP A 27 1.72 -22.69 4.44
N ALA A 28 1.03 -21.72 5.06
CA ALA A 28 -0.43 -21.65 5.06
C ALA A 28 -1.04 -21.48 3.66
N PHE A 29 -0.35 -20.79 2.75
CA PHE A 29 -0.75 -20.64 1.35
C PHE A 29 -0.16 -21.71 0.44
N GLY A 30 0.73 -22.57 0.93
CA GLY A 30 1.45 -23.56 0.13
C GLY A 30 2.44 -22.96 -0.86
N TRP A 31 2.89 -21.70 -0.66
CA TRP A 31 3.79 -21.03 -1.59
C TRP A 31 5.20 -21.61 -1.50
N GLN A 32 5.67 -22.06 -2.65
CA GLN A 32 6.99 -22.66 -2.83
C GLN A 32 7.95 -21.76 -3.60
N ARG A 33 7.42 -20.76 -4.30
CA ARG A 33 8.18 -19.90 -5.20
C ARG A 33 7.73 -18.43 -5.11
N PRO A 34 7.66 -17.80 -3.92
CA PRO A 34 7.27 -16.39 -3.82
C PRO A 34 8.33 -15.48 -4.45
N LEU A 35 7.86 -14.46 -5.21
CA LEU A 35 8.69 -13.38 -5.73
C LEU A 35 8.79 -12.26 -4.69
N LEU A 36 10.01 -11.85 -4.34
CA LEU A 36 10.24 -10.70 -3.46
C LEU A 36 10.31 -9.41 -4.30
N ILE A 37 9.43 -8.46 -4.00
CA ILE A 37 9.42 -7.12 -4.63
C ILE A 37 9.78 -6.09 -3.57
N THR A 38 10.77 -5.25 -3.86
CA THR A 38 11.34 -4.31 -2.90
C THR A 38 11.95 -3.08 -3.59
N THR A 39 12.84 -2.36 -2.91
CA THR A 39 13.58 -1.22 -3.44
C THR A 39 15.08 -1.37 -3.20
N ASN A 40 15.89 -0.68 -4.03
CA ASN A 40 17.34 -0.65 -3.87
C ASN A 40 17.78 -0.07 -2.51
N SER A 41 16.99 0.82 -1.90
CA SER A 41 17.29 1.35 -0.56
C SER A 41 17.19 0.25 0.51
N LEU A 42 16.19 -0.62 0.42
CA LEU A 42 16.02 -1.73 1.37
C LEU A 42 17.03 -2.87 1.15
N ILE A 43 17.60 -2.99 -0.05
CA ILE A 43 18.79 -3.84 -0.25
C ILE A 43 20.00 -3.24 0.49
N ARG A 44 20.26 -1.95 0.28
CA ARG A 44 21.42 -1.29 0.90
C ARG A 44 21.36 -1.29 2.44
N SER A 45 20.17 -1.20 3.03
CA SER A 45 20.00 -1.26 4.49
C SER A 45 20.10 -2.69 5.05
N GLY A 46 20.09 -3.72 4.18
CA GLY A 46 20.07 -5.12 4.61
C GLY A 46 18.68 -5.67 4.91
N MET A 47 17.63 -4.85 4.89
CA MET A 47 16.27 -5.29 5.19
C MET A 47 15.74 -6.29 4.15
N ALA A 48 16.03 -6.07 2.87
CA ALA A 48 15.64 -7.01 1.83
C ALA A 48 16.28 -8.39 2.02
N GLU A 49 17.56 -8.43 2.44
CA GLU A 49 18.26 -9.67 2.72
C GLU A 49 17.67 -10.38 3.94
N ARG A 50 17.30 -9.65 4.98
CA ARG A 50 16.61 -10.20 6.15
C ARG A 50 15.30 -10.89 5.77
N VAL A 51 14.50 -10.29 4.89
CA VAL A 51 13.26 -10.92 4.39
C VAL A 51 13.58 -12.09 3.46
N ARG A 52 14.57 -11.95 2.56
CA ARG A 52 15.03 -13.04 1.69
C ARG A 52 15.47 -14.28 2.48
N ALA A 53 16.17 -14.08 3.58
CA ALA A 53 16.59 -15.17 4.46
C ALA A 53 15.40 -15.93 5.07
N LEU A 54 14.29 -15.23 5.39
CA LEU A 54 13.05 -15.88 5.86
C LEU A 54 12.31 -16.64 4.75
N LEU A 55 12.47 -16.22 3.49
CA LEU A 55 11.94 -16.98 2.34
C LEU A 55 12.79 -18.23 2.06
N GLY A 56 14.08 -18.20 2.39
CA GLY A 56 15.01 -19.31 2.17
C GLY A 56 15.10 -19.71 0.71
N ASP A 57 15.19 -21.01 0.46
CA ASP A 57 15.29 -21.59 -0.90
C ASP A 57 14.00 -21.42 -1.71
N ARG A 58 12.89 -21.04 -1.09
CA ARG A 58 11.64 -20.75 -1.77
C ARG A 58 11.67 -19.43 -2.55
N CYS A 59 12.57 -18.49 -2.25
CA CYS A 59 12.65 -17.22 -2.94
C CYS A 59 12.89 -17.42 -4.45
N ALA A 60 11.86 -17.26 -5.26
CA ALA A 60 11.94 -17.46 -6.72
C ALA A 60 12.79 -16.40 -7.42
N GLY A 61 12.98 -15.26 -6.79
CA GLY A 61 13.76 -14.13 -7.28
C GLY A 61 13.42 -12.86 -6.54
N MET A 62 14.13 -11.78 -6.86
CA MET A 62 13.92 -10.46 -6.27
C MET A 62 13.89 -9.38 -7.35
N VAL A 63 12.96 -8.42 -7.21
CA VAL A 63 12.92 -7.20 -8.02
C VAL A 63 13.03 -6.03 -7.07
N ALA A 64 14.08 -5.20 -7.23
CA ALA A 64 14.40 -4.13 -6.30
C ALA A 64 14.37 -2.72 -6.92
N ASP A 65 13.99 -2.62 -8.17
CA ASP A 65 13.98 -1.36 -8.91
C ASP A 65 12.54 -0.88 -9.12
N ILE A 66 11.90 -0.50 -8.01
CA ILE A 66 10.58 0.13 -8.04
C ILE A 66 10.74 1.61 -7.68
N PRO A 67 10.66 2.51 -8.67
CA PRO A 67 10.73 3.94 -8.43
C PRO A 67 9.52 4.47 -7.66
N ALA A 68 9.63 5.69 -7.14
CA ALA A 68 8.49 6.42 -6.59
C ALA A 68 7.35 6.51 -7.61
N HIS A 69 6.11 6.60 -7.11
CA HIS A 69 4.89 6.74 -7.92
C HIS A 69 4.52 5.53 -8.81
N SER A 70 5.21 4.38 -8.67
CA SER A 70 4.83 3.12 -9.34
C SER A 70 4.61 3.26 -10.85
N PRO A 71 5.65 3.55 -11.67
CA PRO A 71 5.48 3.70 -13.12
C PRO A 71 4.91 2.45 -13.79
N LEU A 72 4.16 2.61 -14.89
CA LEU A 72 3.62 1.50 -15.70
C LEU A 72 4.72 0.53 -16.16
N GLU A 73 5.88 1.03 -16.47
CA GLU A 73 7.05 0.24 -16.87
C GLU A 73 7.49 -0.72 -15.76
N SER A 74 7.33 -0.31 -14.50
CA SER A 74 7.59 -1.21 -13.35
C SER A 74 6.56 -2.33 -13.29
N VAL A 75 5.29 -2.04 -13.54
CA VAL A 75 4.24 -3.08 -13.62
C VAL A 75 4.56 -4.09 -14.72
N ALA A 76 4.95 -3.64 -15.91
CA ALA A 76 5.33 -4.50 -17.02
C ALA A 76 6.52 -5.42 -16.65
N ARG A 77 7.58 -4.85 -16.05
CA ARG A 77 8.74 -5.63 -15.57
C ARG A 77 8.34 -6.67 -14.51
N LEU A 78 7.44 -6.31 -13.60
CA LEU A 78 6.96 -7.23 -12.57
C LEU A 78 6.17 -8.39 -13.18
N VAL A 79 5.30 -8.13 -14.16
CA VAL A 79 4.55 -9.17 -14.90
C VAL A 79 5.52 -10.13 -15.61
N ALA A 80 6.51 -9.59 -16.33
CA ALA A 80 7.54 -10.41 -17.00
C ALA A 80 8.29 -11.27 -15.98
N LYS A 81 8.79 -10.67 -14.90
CA LYS A 81 9.59 -11.38 -13.90
C LYS A 81 8.81 -12.45 -13.16
N PHE A 82 7.53 -12.19 -12.85
CA PHE A 82 6.65 -13.18 -12.26
C PHE A 82 6.52 -14.44 -13.15
N GLY A 83 6.32 -14.26 -14.46
CA GLY A 83 6.26 -15.35 -15.42
C GLY A 83 7.60 -16.09 -15.56
N GLU A 84 8.72 -15.37 -15.73
CA GLU A 84 10.07 -15.95 -15.85
C GLU A 84 10.44 -16.84 -14.66
N THR A 85 10.12 -16.38 -13.46
CA THR A 85 10.45 -17.10 -12.22
C THR A 85 9.43 -18.19 -11.88
N ARG A 86 8.31 -18.28 -12.61
CA ARG A 86 7.18 -19.15 -12.29
C ARG A 86 6.75 -19.01 -10.84
N ALA A 87 6.68 -17.75 -10.38
CA ALA A 87 6.30 -17.47 -9.01
C ALA A 87 4.84 -17.85 -8.75
N ASP A 88 4.56 -18.27 -7.52
CA ASP A 88 3.22 -18.71 -7.06
C ASP A 88 2.57 -17.71 -6.10
N GLY A 89 3.34 -16.73 -5.63
CA GLY A 89 2.89 -15.65 -4.76
C GLY A 89 3.89 -14.51 -4.74
N VAL A 90 3.56 -13.44 -4.01
CA VAL A 90 4.40 -12.24 -3.94
C VAL A 90 4.55 -11.79 -2.50
N VAL A 91 5.78 -11.45 -2.12
CA VAL A 91 6.09 -10.71 -0.91
C VAL A 91 6.50 -9.29 -1.30
N ALA A 92 5.69 -8.31 -0.95
CA ALA A 92 5.95 -6.90 -1.21
C ALA A 92 6.54 -6.25 0.05
N LEU A 93 7.85 -6.00 0.03
CA LEU A 93 8.58 -5.33 1.10
C LEU A 93 8.85 -3.88 0.71
N GLY A 94 8.17 -2.92 1.31
CA GLY A 94 8.40 -1.50 1.00
C GLY A 94 7.25 -0.59 1.36
N GLY A 95 7.33 0.64 0.87
CA GLY A 95 6.26 1.63 1.02
C GLY A 95 5.17 1.52 -0.05
N GLY A 96 4.31 2.53 -0.09
CA GLY A 96 3.15 2.56 -1.00
C GLY A 96 3.48 2.29 -2.46
N SER A 97 4.61 2.79 -2.99
CA SER A 97 4.99 2.57 -4.39
C SER A 97 5.26 1.10 -4.72
N VAL A 98 5.89 0.34 -3.81
CA VAL A 98 6.11 -1.09 -3.99
C VAL A 98 4.79 -1.84 -3.98
N ILE A 99 3.94 -1.53 -3.00
CA ILE A 99 2.64 -2.17 -2.83
C ILE A 99 1.72 -1.86 -4.01
N ASP A 100 1.67 -0.61 -4.47
CA ASP A 100 0.82 -0.18 -5.59
C ASP A 100 1.29 -0.77 -6.94
N ALA A 101 2.60 -0.82 -7.20
CA ALA A 101 3.14 -1.51 -8.37
C ALA A 101 2.80 -3.00 -8.37
N THR A 102 2.88 -3.64 -7.19
CA THR A 102 2.50 -5.05 -7.01
C THR A 102 1.00 -5.26 -7.26
N LYS A 103 0.14 -4.36 -6.79
CA LYS A 103 -1.29 -4.41 -7.11
C LYS A 103 -1.55 -4.28 -8.61
N GLY A 104 -0.86 -3.33 -9.27
CA GLY A 104 -0.92 -3.19 -10.73
C GLY A 104 -0.55 -4.49 -11.45
N MET A 105 0.52 -5.15 -11.01
CA MET A 105 0.92 -6.47 -11.52
C MET A 105 -0.18 -7.53 -11.29
N LEU A 106 -0.74 -7.60 -10.08
CA LEU A 106 -1.80 -8.57 -9.77
C LEU A 106 -3.05 -8.33 -10.62
N VAL A 107 -3.44 -7.06 -10.84
CA VAL A 107 -4.55 -6.70 -11.75
C VAL A 107 -4.24 -7.16 -13.18
N ALA A 108 -3.04 -6.90 -13.67
CA ALA A 108 -2.63 -7.33 -15.01
C ALA A 108 -2.65 -8.86 -15.18
N LEU A 109 -2.04 -9.58 -14.25
CA LEU A 109 -2.02 -11.06 -14.25
C LEU A 109 -3.43 -11.63 -14.15
N GLY A 110 -4.28 -11.03 -13.32
CA GLY A 110 -5.68 -11.42 -13.18
C GLY A 110 -6.48 -11.26 -14.47
N ALA A 111 -6.19 -10.25 -15.25
CA ALA A 111 -6.79 -9.99 -16.56
C ALA A 111 -6.13 -10.79 -17.70
N GLY A 112 -5.08 -11.58 -17.43
CA GLY A 112 -4.34 -12.33 -18.45
C GLY A 112 -3.43 -11.49 -19.34
N LEU A 113 -3.12 -10.24 -18.92
CA LEU A 113 -2.23 -9.36 -19.66
C LEU A 113 -0.78 -9.84 -19.57
N GLN A 114 -0.08 -9.77 -20.69
CA GLN A 114 1.36 -9.98 -20.74
C GLN A 114 2.10 -8.65 -20.54
N ALA A 115 3.40 -8.69 -20.28
CA ALA A 115 4.22 -7.50 -20.10
C ALA A 115 4.13 -6.50 -21.26
N SER A 116 4.05 -7.01 -22.51
CA SER A 116 3.89 -6.21 -23.73
C SER A 116 2.55 -5.48 -23.82
N ASP A 117 1.52 -5.96 -23.11
CA ASP A 117 0.15 -5.44 -23.19
C ASP A 117 -0.09 -4.31 -22.18
N ILE A 118 0.88 -4.07 -21.27
CA ILE A 118 0.73 -3.09 -20.20
C ILE A 118 0.74 -1.67 -20.75
N THR A 119 -0.45 -1.10 -20.82
CA THR A 119 -0.71 0.30 -21.15
C THR A 119 -1.67 0.88 -20.12
N GLY A 120 -1.73 2.20 -20.01
CA GLY A 120 -2.68 2.86 -19.10
C GLY A 120 -4.12 2.45 -19.39
N LYS A 121 -4.49 2.33 -20.67
CA LYS A 121 -5.83 1.89 -21.09
C LYS A 121 -6.10 0.43 -20.73
N ALA A 122 -5.16 -0.48 -20.99
CA ALA A 122 -5.35 -1.89 -20.69
C ALA A 122 -5.49 -2.13 -19.19
N LEU A 123 -4.61 -1.51 -18.38
CA LEU A 123 -4.60 -1.68 -16.94
C LEU A 123 -5.84 -1.07 -16.27
N THR A 124 -6.29 0.11 -16.71
CA THR A 124 -7.55 0.70 -16.21
C THR A 124 -8.78 -0.06 -16.69
N GLY A 125 -8.77 -0.61 -17.88
CA GLY A 125 -9.83 -1.49 -18.37
C GLY A 125 -9.94 -2.80 -17.61
N ALA A 126 -8.82 -3.32 -17.11
CA ALA A 126 -8.76 -4.49 -16.24
C ALA A 126 -9.18 -4.19 -14.79
N SER A 127 -9.15 -2.91 -14.40
CA SER A 127 -9.49 -2.43 -13.06
C SER A 127 -10.99 -2.22 -12.93
N GLY A 128 -11.55 -2.50 -11.74
CA GLY A 128 -12.94 -2.17 -11.44
C GLY A 128 -13.98 -2.90 -12.28
N GLY A 129 -13.56 -3.66 -13.26
CA GLY A 129 -14.43 -4.57 -13.98
C GLY A 129 -15.10 -5.47 -12.96
N GLY A 130 -16.42 -5.52 -13.00
CA GLY A 130 -17.20 -6.27 -12.04
C GLY A 130 -16.60 -7.65 -11.80
N THR A 131 -16.97 -8.25 -10.71
CA THR A 131 -16.56 -9.56 -10.18
C THR A 131 -16.47 -10.70 -11.21
N SER A 132 -16.83 -10.45 -12.45
CA SER A 132 -16.92 -11.44 -13.52
C SER A 132 -15.59 -11.84 -14.16
N ALA A 133 -14.57 -10.97 -14.20
CA ALA A 133 -13.31 -11.30 -14.89
C ALA A 133 -12.34 -12.14 -14.03
N TRP A 134 -12.38 -11.96 -12.70
CA TRP A 134 -11.50 -12.67 -11.77
C TRP A 134 -12.23 -13.79 -11.01
N GLY A 135 -13.56 -13.72 -10.88
CA GLY A 135 -14.33 -14.62 -10.04
C GLY A 135 -13.86 -14.65 -8.58
N THR A 136 -14.21 -15.70 -7.89
CA THR A 136 -13.67 -16.05 -6.56
C THR A 136 -12.49 -17.01 -6.66
N ASP A 137 -11.76 -17.01 -7.78
CA ASP A 137 -10.64 -17.91 -8.01
C ASP A 137 -9.45 -17.53 -7.15
N PHE A 138 -9.30 -18.18 -6.03
CA PHE A 138 -8.17 -18.05 -5.10
C PHE A 138 -6.88 -18.73 -5.61
N SER A 139 -6.91 -19.41 -6.77
CA SER A 139 -5.71 -19.96 -7.43
C SER A 139 -4.83 -18.87 -8.04
N ARG A 140 -5.33 -17.65 -8.16
CA ARG A 140 -4.60 -16.49 -8.69
C ARG A 140 -3.52 -16.03 -7.72
N PRO A 141 -2.41 -15.49 -8.23
CA PRO A 141 -1.33 -14.99 -7.36
C PRO A 141 -1.85 -13.91 -6.42
N ARG A 142 -1.40 -13.99 -5.16
CA ARG A 142 -1.77 -13.08 -4.09
C ARG A 142 -0.51 -12.45 -3.49
N MET A 143 -0.69 -11.46 -2.63
CA MET A 143 0.39 -10.69 -2.01
C MET A 143 0.37 -10.79 -0.49
N ILE A 144 1.55 -11.02 0.10
CA ILE A 144 1.86 -10.70 1.50
C ILE A 144 2.59 -9.35 1.49
N ALA A 145 2.11 -8.37 2.25
CA ALA A 145 2.75 -7.06 2.35
C ALA A 145 3.52 -6.93 3.66
N VAL A 146 4.74 -6.41 3.56
CA VAL A 146 5.59 -5.98 4.69
C VAL A 146 5.84 -4.49 4.53
N PRO A 147 4.96 -3.62 5.08
CA PRO A 147 5.07 -2.18 4.88
C PRO A 147 6.24 -1.58 5.66
N THR A 148 6.96 -0.65 5.03
CA THR A 148 8.04 0.12 5.64
C THR A 148 7.70 1.60 5.82
N THR A 149 6.51 2.02 5.42
CA THR A 149 5.98 3.39 5.56
C THR A 149 4.59 3.37 6.19
N LEU A 150 4.02 4.54 6.44
CA LEU A 150 2.70 4.72 7.03
C LEU A 150 1.64 5.08 5.97
N SER A 151 1.83 4.64 4.73
CA SER A 151 0.96 5.00 3.60
C SER A 151 -0.41 4.34 3.62
N ALA A 152 -0.57 3.28 4.40
CA ALA A 152 -1.76 2.43 4.47
C ALA A 152 -2.16 1.75 3.15
N ALA A 153 -1.29 1.76 2.13
CA ALA A 153 -1.54 1.11 0.84
C ALA A 153 -1.82 -0.38 1.00
N GLU A 154 -1.24 -1.04 1.99
CA GLU A 154 -1.41 -2.45 2.30
C GLU A 154 -2.83 -2.85 2.69
N PHE A 155 -3.69 -1.88 3.00
CA PHE A 155 -5.07 -2.11 3.45
C PHE A 155 -6.13 -1.76 2.40
N THR A 156 -5.73 -1.44 1.18
CA THR A 156 -6.64 -1.10 0.09
C THR A 156 -6.57 -2.11 -1.05
N SER A 157 -7.68 -2.30 -1.75
CA SER A 157 -7.75 -3.14 -2.96
C SER A 157 -7.36 -2.39 -4.25
N PHE A 158 -7.02 -1.11 -4.13
CA PHE A 158 -6.60 -0.25 -5.23
C PHE A 158 -5.25 0.40 -4.94
N GLY A 159 -4.60 0.90 -5.97
CA GLY A 159 -3.32 1.60 -5.90
C GLY A 159 -3.16 2.60 -7.03
N GLY A 160 -2.21 3.51 -6.87
CA GLY A 160 -1.89 4.53 -7.86
C GLY A 160 -0.69 4.12 -8.72
N VAL A 161 -0.90 3.93 -10.01
CA VAL A 161 0.15 3.66 -11.01
C VAL A 161 0.30 4.87 -11.91
N THR A 162 1.52 5.25 -12.26
CA THR A 162 1.77 6.43 -13.10
C THR A 162 2.03 6.03 -14.54
N ASP A 163 1.20 6.57 -15.44
CA ASP A 163 1.49 6.57 -16.88
C ASP A 163 2.43 7.74 -17.15
N THR A 164 3.73 7.43 -17.23
CA THR A 164 4.78 8.43 -17.39
C THR A 164 4.72 9.11 -18.77
N ALA A 165 4.29 8.38 -19.79
CA ALA A 165 4.15 8.92 -21.14
C ALA A 165 2.97 9.91 -21.23
N ALA A 166 1.88 9.64 -20.52
CA ALA A 166 0.70 10.53 -20.47
C ALA A 166 0.78 11.59 -19.35
N GLY A 167 1.80 11.55 -18.48
CA GLY A 167 1.96 12.47 -17.36
C GLY A 167 0.79 12.41 -16.35
N ARG A 168 0.19 11.24 -16.15
CA ARG A 168 -1.00 11.12 -15.30
C ARG A 168 -0.94 9.91 -14.37
N LYS A 169 -1.53 10.06 -13.19
CA LYS A 169 -1.72 8.97 -12.24
C LYS A 169 -3.03 8.23 -12.54
N LEU A 170 -2.95 6.92 -12.62
CA LEU A 170 -4.06 6.01 -12.84
C LEU A 170 -4.40 5.32 -11.52
N MET A 171 -5.69 5.22 -11.21
CA MET A 171 -6.16 4.35 -10.14
C MET A 171 -6.45 2.98 -10.72
N VAL A 172 -5.75 1.98 -10.22
CA VAL A 172 -5.94 0.58 -10.60
C VAL A 172 -6.32 -0.24 -9.38
N GLY A 173 -7.23 -1.18 -9.53
CA GLY A 173 -7.65 -1.97 -8.38
C GLY A 173 -8.59 -3.11 -8.74
N HIS A 174 -8.59 -4.10 -7.88
CA HIS A 174 -9.49 -5.24 -7.91
C HIS A 174 -9.62 -5.79 -6.47
N PRO A 175 -10.77 -6.31 -6.04
CA PRO A 175 -10.93 -6.87 -4.70
C PRO A 175 -9.84 -7.88 -4.29
N LEU A 176 -9.34 -8.68 -5.23
CA LEU A 176 -8.28 -9.67 -5.00
C LEU A 176 -6.86 -9.07 -5.03
N ALA A 177 -6.67 -7.80 -5.38
CA ALA A 177 -5.36 -7.14 -5.35
C ALA A 177 -4.98 -6.64 -3.95
N VAL A 178 -5.90 -6.67 -2.98
CA VAL A 178 -5.56 -6.40 -1.58
C VAL A 178 -4.60 -7.47 -1.06
N PRO A 179 -3.56 -7.12 -0.27
CA PRO A 179 -2.72 -8.10 0.41
C PRO A 179 -3.56 -9.05 1.25
N VAL A 180 -3.37 -10.37 1.08
CA VAL A 180 -4.08 -11.38 1.90
C VAL A 180 -3.56 -11.40 3.33
N VAL A 181 -2.28 -11.07 3.50
CA VAL A 181 -1.63 -10.93 4.80
C VAL A 181 -0.85 -9.61 4.82
N VAL A 182 -0.91 -8.91 5.93
CA VAL A 182 -0.06 -7.76 6.21
C VAL A 182 0.79 -8.08 7.45
N ILE A 183 2.08 -7.79 7.37
CA ILE A 183 3.01 -7.96 8.48
C ILE A 183 3.53 -6.58 8.87
N GLN A 184 2.91 -5.97 9.87
CA GLN A 184 3.28 -4.68 10.44
C GLN A 184 4.30 -4.87 11.57
N ASP A 185 5.57 -5.04 11.21
CA ASP A 185 6.66 -5.03 12.17
C ASP A 185 7.31 -3.64 12.20
N PRO A 186 7.24 -2.90 13.33
CA PRO A 186 7.80 -1.55 13.42
C PRO A 186 9.30 -1.53 13.17
N SER A 187 10.02 -2.63 13.42
CA SER A 187 11.45 -2.73 13.10
C SER A 187 11.74 -2.63 11.60
N CYS A 188 10.78 -2.99 10.74
CA CYS A 188 10.91 -2.84 9.28
C CYS A 188 10.85 -1.40 8.80
N THR A 189 10.45 -0.46 9.66
CA THR A 189 10.37 0.96 9.34
C THR A 189 11.61 1.76 9.76
N LEU A 190 12.56 1.16 10.49
CA LEU A 190 13.71 1.87 11.07
C LEU A 190 14.61 2.51 10.02
N ASP A 191 14.82 1.84 8.89
CA ASP A 191 15.66 2.32 7.79
C ASP A 191 14.94 3.29 6.84
N THR A 192 13.67 3.57 7.09
CA THR A 192 12.91 4.53 6.29
C THR A 192 13.32 5.96 6.68
N PRO A 193 13.71 6.81 5.71
CA PRO A 193 14.05 8.20 6.00
C PRO A 193 12.93 8.90 6.80
N ALA A 194 13.34 9.66 7.82
CA ALA A 194 12.39 10.30 8.75
C ALA A 194 11.35 11.17 8.02
N GLU A 195 11.78 11.96 7.04
CA GLU A 195 10.88 12.80 6.24
C GLU A 195 9.80 11.96 5.54
N LEU A 196 10.19 10.84 4.92
CA LEU A 196 9.25 9.94 4.26
C LEU A 196 8.29 9.28 5.25
N LEU A 197 8.81 8.81 6.38
CA LEU A 197 8.00 8.14 7.38
C LEU A 197 6.98 9.12 8.01
N LEU A 198 7.42 10.30 8.44
CA LEU A 198 6.57 11.30 9.07
C LEU A 198 5.55 11.88 8.09
N SER A 199 5.94 12.16 6.83
CA SER A 199 5.00 12.67 5.82
C SER A 199 3.94 11.63 5.44
N THR A 200 4.28 10.34 5.38
CA THR A 200 3.28 9.29 5.18
C THR A 200 2.36 9.12 6.40
N GLY A 201 2.86 9.38 7.61
CA GLY A 201 2.04 9.45 8.81
C GLY A 201 1.08 10.65 8.80
N ALA A 202 1.56 11.83 8.39
CA ALA A 202 0.70 13.01 8.20
C ALA A 202 -0.41 12.74 7.17
N ARG A 203 -0.11 11.97 6.10
CA ARG A 203 -1.13 11.53 5.16
C ARG A 203 -2.18 10.61 5.80
N SER A 204 -1.80 9.77 6.76
CA SER A 204 -2.78 8.97 7.50
C SER A 204 -3.69 9.85 8.38
N VAL A 205 -3.20 11.00 8.88
CA VAL A 205 -4.08 12.02 9.50
C VAL A 205 -5.07 12.58 8.48
N ASP A 206 -4.61 12.89 7.28
CA ASP A 206 -5.46 13.37 6.18
C ASP A 206 -6.55 12.35 5.81
N HIS A 207 -6.22 11.04 5.71
CA HIS A 207 -7.21 9.97 5.54
C HIS A 207 -8.30 10.02 6.63
N SER A 208 -7.89 10.19 7.89
CA SER A 208 -8.81 10.23 9.02
C SER A 208 -9.73 11.45 8.95
N VAL A 209 -9.17 12.63 8.72
CA VAL A 209 -9.92 13.90 8.72
C VAL A 209 -10.90 13.93 7.53
N GLU A 210 -10.43 13.67 6.31
CA GLU A 210 -11.31 13.69 5.14
C GLU A 210 -12.35 12.56 5.18
N GLY A 211 -11.98 11.38 5.69
CA GLY A 211 -12.92 10.28 5.88
C GLY A 211 -14.02 10.61 6.90
N PHE A 212 -13.67 11.28 7.99
CA PHE A 212 -14.64 11.74 8.99
C PHE A 212 -15.58 12.84 8.45
N CYS A 213 -15.03 13.75 7.64
CA CYS A 213 -15.79 14.85 7.04
C CYS A 213 -16.54 14.44 5.75
N ALA A 214 -16.40 13.20 5.30
CA ALA A 214 -17.01 12.76 4.04
C ALA A 214 -18.55 12.74 4.13
N PRO A 215 -19.27 13.12 3.07
CA PRO A 215 -20.74 13.12 3.07
C PRO A 215 -21.35 11.73 3.20
N ASN A 216 -20.58 10.68 2.91
CA ASN A 216 -20.96 9.28 3.04
C ASN A 216 -20.23 8.57 4.18
N ALA A 217 -19.77 9.31 5.18
CA ALA A 217 -19.19 8.74 6.41
C ALA A 217 -20.20 7.85 7.16
N SER A 218 -19.69 6.94 7.97
CA SER A 218 -20.49 5.98 8.72
C SER A 218 -19.98 5.86 10.16
N PRO A 219 -20.80 5.34 11.09
CA PRO A 219 -20.34 5.15 12.47
C PRO A 219 -19.05 4.32 12.58
N ILE A 220 -18.81 3.37 11.68
CA ILE A 220 -17.59 2.57 11.66
C ILE A 220 -16.41 3.40 11.15
N SER A 221 -16.58 4.14 10.05
CA SER A 221 -15.52 5.02 9.54
C SER A 221 -15.17 6.12 10.53
N ASP A 222 -16.17 6.69 11.22
CA ASP A 222 -15.97 7.74 12.20
C ASP A 222 -15.17 7.25 13.41
N ALA A 223 -15.57 6.09 13.97
CA ALA A 223 -14.87 5.50 15.10
C ALA A 223 -13.40 5.18 14.78
N THR A 224 -13.14 4.62 13.60
CA THR A 224 -11.77 4.30 13.19
C THR A 224 -10.95 5.56 12.85
N ALA A 225 -11.56 6.57 12.24
CA ALA A 225 -10.91 7.84 11.92
C ALA A 225 -10.49 8.61 13.18
N ILE A 226 -11.37 8.70 14.18
CA ILE A 226 -11.09 9.38 15.46
C ILE A 226 -9.93 8.68 16.18
N GLU A 227 -9.97 7.37 16.31
CA GLU A 227 -8.91 6.62 16.99
C GLU A 227 -7.59 6.66 16.20
N ALA A 228 -7.64 6.61 14.88
CA ALA A 228 -6.46 6.78 14.04
C ALA A 228 -5.81 8.15 14.22
N ALA A 229 -6.61 9.23 14.18
CA ALA A 229 -6.11 10.58 14.39
C ALA A 229 -5.48 10.74 15.76
N ARG A 230 -6.14 10.25 16.82
CA ARG A 230 -5.63 10.29 18.20
C ARG A 230 -4.28 9.59 18.35
N ARG A 231 -4.13 8.38 17.79
CA ARG A 231 -2.89 7.62 17.84
C ARG A 231 -1.78 8.30 17.05
N MET A 232 -2.07 8.69 15.80
CA MET A 232 -1.06 9.31 14.95
C MET A 232 -0.56 10.64 15.52
N TRP A 233 -1.47 11.45 16.09
CA TRP A 233 -1.13 12.69 16.74
C TRP A 233 -0.16 12.51 17.93
N SER A 234 -0.29 11.42 18.67
CA SER A 234 0.63 11.05 19.74
C SER A 234 1.94 10.45 19.21
N ALA A 235 1.87 9.61 18.16
CA ALA A 235 3.02 8.85 17.69
C ALA A 235 4.02 9.70 16.90
N LEU A 236 3.56 10.61 16.01
CA LEU A 236 4.45 11.39 15.15
C LEU A 236 5.47 12.24 15.92
N PRO A 237 5.10 13.00 16.97
CA PRO A 237 6.08 13.77 17.77
C PRO A 237 7.09 12.86 18.47
N ARG A 238 6.66 11.70 18.97
CA ARG A 238 7.55 10.72 19.62
C ARG A 238 8.55 10.14 18.63
N MET A 239 8.09 9.74 17.44
CA MET A 239 8.96 9.24 16.36
C MET A 239 9.93 10.30 15.84
N HIS A 240 9.53 11.59 15.89
CA HIS A 240 10.43 12.68 15.52
C HIS A 240 11.51 12.91 16.59
N ALA A 241 11.14 12.86 17.86
CA ALA A 241 12.05 13.03 18.98
C ALA A 241 13.01 11.84 19.18
N ASP A 242 12.49 10.62 19.01
CA ASP A 242 13.27 9.38 19.06
C ASP A 242 12.91 8.48 17.85
N PRO A 243 13.72 8.54 16.79
CA PRO A 243 13.52 7.68 15.60
C PRO A 243 13.62 6.18 15.88
N THR A 244 14.05 5.76 17.04
CA THR A 244 14.16 4.33 17.42
C THR A 244 13.02 3.84 18.30
N ASP A 245 12.07 4.70 18.68
CA ASP A 245 10.90 4.35 19.50
C ASP A 245 9.96 3.38 18.74
N LEU A 246 10.20 2.07 18.93
CA LEU A 246 9.38 1.02 18.30
C LEU A 246 7.93 1.03 18.79
N ALA A 247 7.66 1.50 20.00
CA ALA A 247 6.29 1.61 20.50
C ALA A 247 5.52 2.72 19.77
N ALA A 248 6.15 3.89 19.56
CA ALA A 248 5.55 4.95 18.74
C ALA A 248 5.33 4.51 17.28
N ARG A 249 6.28 3.75 16.71
CA ARG A 249 6.15 3.19 15.35
C ARG A 249 5.01 2.16 15.26
N SER A 250 4.84 1.30 16.28
CA SER A 250 3.70 0.38 16.37
C SER A 250 2.37 1.13 16.45
N ASP A 251 2.28 2.17 17.28
CA ASP A 251 1.10 3.03 17.38
C ASP A 251 0.79 3.71 16.04
N ALA A 252 1.82 4.20 15.33
CA ALA A 252 1.67 4.83 14.02
C ALA A 252 1.22 3.83 12.95
N GLN A 253 1.74 2.60 12.93
CA GLN A 253 1.28 1.54 12.01
C GLN A 253 -0.20 1.18 12.28
N ALA A 254 -0.59 1.02 13.54
CA ALA A 254 -1.99 0.78 13.91
C ALA A 254 -2.88 1.96 13.49
N ALA A 255 -2.41 3.21 13.69
CA ALA A 255 -3.12 4.40 13.25
C ALA A 255 -3.27 4.45 11.72
N ALA A 256 -2.23 4.12 10.95
CA ALA A 256 -2.30 4.05 9.50
C ALA A 256 -3.33 3.02 9.04
N TRP A 257 -3.38 1.85 9.67
CA TRP A 257 -4.40 0.83 9.39
C TRP A 257 -5.82 1.34 9.65
N LEU A 258 -6.05 1.94 10.82
CA LEU A 258 -7.37 2.49 11.19
C LEU A 258 -7.79 3.63 10.27
N SER A 259 -6.86 4.52 9.86
CA SER A 259 -7.15 5.72 9.07
C SER A 259 -7.79 5.43 7.71
N ILE A 260 -7.46 4.28 7.12
CA ILE A 260 -7.90 3.93 5.76
C ILE A 260 -9.16 3.06 5.74
N GLN A 261 -9.68 2.65 6.89
CA GLN A 261 -10.84 1.73 6.97
C GLN A 261 -12.09 2.32 6.31
N GLY A 262 -12.35 3.60 6.50
CA GLY A 262 -13.45 4.29 5.83
C GLY A 262 -13.33 4.19 4.31
N ARG A 263 -12.17 4.53 3.76
CA ARG A 263 -11.89 4.49 2.32
C ARG A 263 -11.98 3.08 1.75
N SER A 264 -11.45 2.10 2.46
CA SER A 264 -11.56 0.68 2.08
C SER A 264 -13.00 0.21 2.07
N GLY A 265 -13.85 0.76 2.94
CA GLY A 265 -15.28 0.52 3.00
C GLY A 265 -16.13 1.35 2.02
N GLY A 266 -15.53 2.20 1.18
CA GLY A 266 -16.23 2.99 0.17
C GLY A 266 -16.50 4.46 0.56
N VAL A 267 -15.96 4.94 1.69
CA VAL A 267 -16.06 6.36 2.08
C VAL A 267 -15.20 7.22 1.16
N SER A 268 -15.73 8.35 0.73
CA SER A 268 -15.05 9.27 -0.18
C SER A 268 -13.89 10.00 0.51
N HIS A 269 -12.86 10.34 -0.25
CA HIS A 269 -11.88 11.35 0.15
C HIS A 269 -12.31 12.74 -0.38
N GLY A 270 -11.78 13.78 0.24
CA GLY A 270 -12.09 15.16 -0.06
C GLY A 270 -11.07 15.85 -0.97
N ALA A 271 -11.03 17.19 -0.88
CA ALA A 271 -10.24 18.04 -1.75
C ALA A 271 -8.73 17.92 -1.55
N SER A 272 -8.26 17.65 -0.32
CA SER A 272 -6.83 17.46 -0.03
C SER A 272 -6.24 16.33 -0.87
N HIS A 273 -6.92 15.18 -0.91
CA HIS A 273 -6.51 14.05 -1.75
C HIS A 273 -6.66 14.35 -3.24
N GLY A 274 -7.77 14.98 -3.66
CA GLY A 274 -8.01 15.35 -5.05
C GLY A 274 -6.89 16.23 -5.62
N ILE A 275 -6.54 17.29 -4.92
CA ILE A 275 -5.43 18.20 -5.28
C ILE A 275 -4.09 17.46 -5.19
N GLY A 276 -3.90 16.64 -4.15
CA GLY A 276 -2.70 15.84 -3.97
C GLY A 276 -2.41 14.89 -5.14
N TYR A 277 -3.42 14.33 -5.78
CA TYR A 277 -3.23 13.52 -7.00
C TYR A 277 -2.74 14.34 -8.19
N LEU A 278 -3.24 15.56 -8.36
CA LEU A 278 -2.77 16.47 -9.41
C LEU A 278 -1.31 16.90 -9.18
N LEU A 279 -0.97 17.27 -7.94
CA LEU A 279 0.39 17.65 -7.56
C LEU A 279 1.39 16.49 -7.72
N GLY A 280 1.00 15.30 -7.31
CA GLY A 280 1.84 14.11 -7.42
C GLY A 280 2.02 13.65 -8.87
N GLY A 281 0.93 13.61 -9.65
CA GLY A 281 0.97 13.12 -11.03
C GLY A 281 1.54 14.13 -12.03
N GLY A 282 1.21 15.42 -11.87
CA GLY A 282 1.61 16.46 -12.81
C GLY A 282 2.92 17.17 -12.47
N PHE A 283 3.29 17.23 -11.18
CA PHE A 283 4.43 18.01 -10.68
C PHE A 283 5.43 17.20 -9.88
N ASN A 284 5.26 15.88 -9.84
CA ASN A 284 6.15 14.94 -9.12
C ASN A 284 6.37 15.29 -7.62
N VAL A 285 5.38 15.92 -6.97
CA VAL A 285 5.45 16.21 -5.54
C VAL A 285 5.29 14.89 -4.76
N PRO A 286 6.18 14.60 -3.79
CA PRO A 286 6.05 13.40 -2.96
C PRO A 286 4.67 13.32 -2.30
N HIS A 287 4.01 12.16 -2.41
CA HIS A 287 2.60 12.00 -2.06
C HIS A 287 2.29 12.28 -0.59
N GLY A 288 3.22 12.02 0.35
CA GLY A 288 3.07 12.38 1.75
C GLY A 288 3.09 13.90 1.98
N LEU A 289 3.95 14.62 1.25
CA LEU A 289 4.06 16.07 1.37
C LEU A 289 2.83 16.82 0.86
N THR A 290 2.12 16.27 -0.15
CA THR A 290 0.89 16.91 -0.64
C THR A 290 -0.15 17.07 0.47
N SER A 291 -0.33 16.07 1.32
CA SER A 291 -1.24 16.13 2.47
C SER A 291 -0.78 17.11 3.54
N CYS A 292 0.53 17.19 3.80
CA CYS A 292 1.07 18.15 4.76
C CYS A 292 0.74 19.61 4.39
N VAL A 293 0.72 19.92 3.10
CA VAL A 293 0.44 21.27 2.59
C VAL A 293 -1.05 21.51 2.40
N MET A 294 -1.77 20.55 1.83
CA MET A 294 -3.14 20.75 1.38
C MET A 294 -4.17 20.62 2.50
N LEU A 295 -4.00 19.67 3.44
CA LEU A 295 -5.00 19.47 4.49
C LEU A 295 -5.27 20.73 5.32
N PRO A 296 -4.28 21.47 5.84
CA PRO A 296 -4.54 22.71 6.57
C PRO A 296 -5.23 23.79 5.75
N ALA A 297 -4.93 23.86 4.44
CA ALA A 297 -5.56 24.82 3.54
C ALA A 297 -7.03 24.47 3.28
N VAL A 298 -7.31 23.20 2.99
CA VAL A 298 -8.68 22.69 2.75
C VAL A 298 -9.56 22.90 3.98
N LEU A 299 -9.07 22.55 5.18
CA LEU A 299 -9.83 22.73 6.41
C LEU A 299 -10.18 24.21 6.68
N ARG A 300 -9.30 25.15 6.33
CA ARG A 300 -9.61 26.59 6.45
C ARG A 300 -10.66 27.05 5.46
N CYS A 301 -10.66 26.49 4.23
CA CYS A 301 -11.63 26.85 3.19
C CYS A 301 -13.02 26.25 3.48
N ASP A 302 -13.08 25.07 4.03
CA ASP A 302 -14.35 24.39 4.37
C ASP A 302 -15.04 24.99 5.61
N GLY A 303 -14.38 25.91 6.35
CA GLY A 303 -14.92 26.53 7.55
C GLY A 303 -15.13 25.54 8.71
N ARG A 304 -14.39 24.45 8.70
CA ARG A 304 -14.50 23.33 9.66
C ARG A 304 -13.22 23.15 10.47
#